data_725244b4d68708504d77ae4e204fbfdd
#
_entry.id   725244b4d68708504d77ae4e204fbfdd
#
_cell.length_a   1.000
_cell.length_b   1.000
_cell.length_c   1.000
_cell.angle_alpha   90.00
_cell.angle_beta   90.00
_cell.angle_gamma   90.00
#
_symmetry.space_group_name_H-M   'P 1'
#
loop_
_entity.id
_entity.type
_entity.pdbx_description
1 polymer ?
#
loop_
_entity_poly.entity_id
_entity_poly.type
_entity_poly.pdbx_seq_one_letter_code
_entity_poly.pdbx_strand_id
1 'polypeptide(L)'
;MGTNFYLQKRLSQKKKNELIRYIQTDQYDKIADELPKSIHIGKRSYGWKFLWDANEFKYFKPTKESLERFLKSGLIFDEYGQQFSYEEFIENEVGKSLDQGYDAESYHKDHPEEVDSYWSYRKHTIEHFRHHFGLEVNDLGEFYIGKHRFTVLTDFG
;
A
#
# COMPACT_ATOMS: atom_id res chain seq x y z
N MET A 1 7.76 -11.30 -10.40
CA MET A 1 8.58 -10.16 -9.92
C MET A 1 7.79 -8.89 -10.07
N GLY A 2 7.99 -7.96 -9.18
CA GLY A 2 7.32 -6.67 -9.21
C GLY A 2 8.09 -5.64 -8.40
N THR A 3 7.57 -4.42 -8.33
CA THR A 3 8.19 -3.32 -7.62
C THR A 3 7.31 -2.92 -6.45
N ASN A 4 7.85 -2.96 -5.25
CA ASN A 4 7.19 -2.50 -4.03
C ASN A 4 7.39 -1.00 -3.84
N PHE A 5 6.36 -0.34 -3.31
CA PHE A 5 6.34 1.10 -3.04
C PHE A 5 6.08 1.36 -1.57
N TYR A 6 6.71 2.40 -1.05
CA TYR A 6 6.69 2.77 0.36
C TYR A 6 6.44 4.25 0.54
N LEU A 7 5.75 4.60 1.62
CA LEU A 7 5.62 5.97 2.09
C LEU A 7 6.55 6.20 3.27
N GLN A 8 7.43 7.19 3.15
CA GLN A 8 8.27 7.67 4.25
C GLN A 8 7.66 8.95 4.80
N LYS A 9 7.19 8.93 6.04
CA LYS A 9 6.65 10.13 6.69
C LYS A 9 7.72 11.21 6.77
N ARG A 10 7.32 12.44 6.51
CA ARG A 10 8.22 13.61 6.67
C ARG A 10 8.49 13.85 8.14
N LEU A 11 9.75 14.16 8.45
CA LEU A 11 10.15 14.59 9.77
C LEU A 11 9.79 16.06 10.01
N SER A 12 9.37 16.40 11.22
CA SER A 12 9.27 17.81 11.64
C SER A 12 10.65 18.47 11.66
N GLN A 13 10.70 19.80 11.58
CA GLN A 13 11.97 20.51 11.65
C GLN A 13 12.68 20.28 12.98
N LYS A 14 11.93 20.21 14.06
CA LYS A 14 12.45 19.85 15.40
C LYS A 14 13.15 18.49 15.40
N LYS A 15 12.51 17.49 14.79
CA LYS A 15 13.08 16.14 14.71
C LYS A 15 14.31 16.08 13.82
N LYS A 16 14.30 16.80 12.69
CA LYS A 16 15.48 16.93 11.82
C LYS A 16 16.67 17.54 12.58
N ASN A 17 16.45 18.60 13.33
CA ASN A 17 17.48 19.26 14.12
C ASN A 17 18.06 18.33 15.20
N GLU A 18 17.21 17.56 15.86
CA GLU A 18 17.63 16.56 16.85
C GLU A 18 18.51 15.47 16.23
N LEU A 19 18.12 14.94 15.06
CA LEU A 19 18.91 13.94 14.35
C LEU A 19 20.25 14.50 13.87
N ILE A 20 20.29 15.74 13.38
CA ILE A 20 21.52 16.42 12.98
C ILE A 20 22.46 16.53 14.19
N ARG A 21 21.94 16.88 15.37
CA ARG A 21 22.74 16.94 16.61
C ARG A 21 23.31 15.57 16.96
N TYR A 22 22.55 14.49 16.82
CA TYR A 22 23.06 13.14 17.07
C TYR A 22 24.18 12.77 16.11
N ILE A 23 24.10 13.16 14.85
CA ILE A 23 25.16 12.95 13.87
C ILE A 23 26.42 13.73 14.26
N GLN A 24 26.26 15.00 14.62
CA GLN A 24 27.38 15.88 14.99
C GLN A 24 28.10 15.47 16.29
N THR A 25 27.39 14.76 17.17
CA THR A 25 27.92 14.29 18.47
C THR A 25 28.22 12.79 18.48
N ASP A 26 28.28 12.17 17.31
CA ASP A 26 28.60 10.74 17.13
C ASP A 26 27.68 9.77 17.88
N GLN A 27 26.42 10.16 18.09
CA GLN A 27 25.39 9.36 18.75
C GLN A 27 24.56 8.58 17.74
N TYR A 28 25.20 7.78 16.89
CA TYR A 28 24.57 7.09 15.74
C TYR A 28 23.55 6.04 16.17
N ASP A 29 23.69 5.43 17.33
CA ASP A 29 22.77 4.46 17.88
C ASP A 29 21.36 5.03 18.16
N LYS A 30 21.28 6.35 18.41
CA LYS A 30 20.02 7.04 18.66
C LYS A 30 19.23 7.35 17.37
N ILE A 31 19.90 7.37 16.22
CA ILE A 31 19.28 7.78 14.94
C ILE A 31 18.27 6.74 14.46
N ALA A 32 18.62 5.47 14.50
CA ALA A 32 17.78 4.39 14.00
C ALA A 32 16.42 4.32 14.70
N ASP A 33 16.38 4.54 16.02
CA ASP A 33 15.17 4.50 16.83
C ASP A 33 14.26 5.72 16.59
N GLU A 34 14.82 6.83 16.12
CA GLU A 34 14.12 8.10 15.92
C GLU A 34 13.55 8.25 14.51
N LEU A 35 14.02 7.46 13.55
CA LEU A 35 13.52 7.49 12.18
C LEU A 35 12.17 6.77 12.08
N PRO A 36 11.15 7.37 11.45
CA PRO A 36 9.89 6.69 11.22
C PRO A 36 10.08 5.51 10.26
N LYS A 37 9.37 4.42 10.53
CA LYS A 37 9.37 3.26 9.65
C LYS A 37 8.65 3.59 8.34
N SER A 38 9.13 3.03 7.24
CA SER A 38 8.44 3.09 5.96
C SER A 38 7.13 2.31 6.00
N ILE A 39 6.09 2.87 5.39
CA ILE A 39 4.78 2.24 5.27
C ILE A 39 4.68 1.64 3.87
N HIS A 40 4.41 0.34 3.78
CA HIS A 40 4.23 -0.31 2.49
C HIS A 40 2.91 0.14 1.86
N ILE A 41 2.97 0.74 0.67
CA ILE A 41 1.80 1.24 -0.05
C ILE A 41 1.17 0.12 -0.87
N GLY A 42 2.00 -0.65 -1.57
CA GLY A 42 1.55 -1.68 -2.48
C GLY A 42 2.64 -2.13 -3.44
N LYS A 43 2.23 -2.83 -4.48
CA LYS A 43 3.14 -3.45 -5.43
C LYS A 43 2.62 -3.33 -6.87
N ARG A 44 3.53 -3.00 -7.78
CA ARG A 44 3.31 -3.12 -9.22
C ARG A 44 3.96 -4.39 -9.71
N SER A 45 3.17 -5.30 -10.26
CA SER A 45 3.65 -6.53 -10.87
C SER A 45 3.29 -6.54 -12.35
N TYR A 46 4.20 -7.06 -13.18
CA TYR A 46 3.96 -7.16 -14.61
C TYR A 46 2.71 -8.00 -14.90
N GLY A 47 1.82 -7.45 -15.72
CA GLY A 47 0.57 -8.12 -16.09
C GLY A 47 -0.56 -8.00 -15.07
N TRP A 48 -0.33 -7.38 -13.91
CA TRP A 48 -1.34 -7.18 -12.87
C TRP A 48 -1.68 -5.71 -12.70
N LYS A 49 -2.93 -5.45 -12.31
CA LYS A 49 -3.31 -4.14 -11.78
C LYS A 49 -2.58 -3.87 -10.47
N PHE A 50 -2.36 -2.58 -10.16
CA PHE A 50 -1.65 -2.21 -8.94
C PHE A 50 -2.31 -2.84 -7.70
N LEU A 51 -1.49 -3.51 -6.89
CA LEU A 51 -1.92 -4.20 -5.68
C LEU A 51 -1.68 -3.29 -4.48
N TRP A 52 -2.73 -2.66 -3.98
CA TRP A 52 -2.67 -1.81 -2.81
C TRP A 52 -2.63 -2.65 -1.53
N ASP A 53 -1.83 -2.19 -0.55
CA ASP A 53 -1.74 -2.85 0.75
C ASP A 53 -2.85 -2.34 1.69
N ALA A 54 -3.93 -3.10 1.78
CA ALA A 54 -5.07 -2.77 2.63
C ALA A 54 -4.77 -2.87 4.14
N ASN A 55 -3.67 -3.49 4.54
CA ASN A 55 -3.27 -3.55 5.95
C ASN A 55 -2.88 -2.18 6.52
N GLU A 56 -2.63 -1.20 5.65
CA GLU A 56 -2.25 0.16 6.04
C GLU A 56 -3.43 1.06 6.40
N PHE A 57 -4.66 0.56 6.41
CA PHE A 57 -5.86 1.34 6.79
C PHE A 57 -5.88 1.85 8.23
N LYS A 58 -5.00 1.35 9.09
CA LYS A 58 -4.77 1.94 10.42
C LYS A 58 -4.23 3.37 10.37
N TYR A 59 -3.68 3.80 9.22
CA TYR A 59 -3.10 5.13 9.05
C TYR A 59 -4.06 6.14 8.43
N PHE A 60 -5.15 5.70 7.82
CA PHE A 60 -6.14 6.56 7.19
C PHE A 60 -7.50 5.86 7.06
N LYS A 61 -8.57 6.65 6.99
CA LYS A 61 -9.88 6.11 6.64
C LYS A 61 -9.92 5.76 5.16
N PRO A 62 -10.57 4.66 4.76
CA PRO A 62 -10.60 4.24 3.35
C PRO A 62 -11.57 5.08 2.51
N THR A 63 -11.28 6.36 2.34
CA THR A 63 -11.96 7.28 1.42
C THR A 63 -10.97 7.83 0.41
N LYS A 64 -11.49 8.33 -0.73
CA LYS A 64 -10.65 8.94 -1.78
C LYS A 64 -9.79 10.09 -1.23
N GLU A 65 -10.41 10.98 -0.47
CA GLU A 65 -9.77 12.16 0.10
C GLU A 65 -8.70 11.78 1.14
N SER A 66 -8.99 10.79 1.96
CA SER A 66 -8.05 10.29 2.97
C SER A 66 -6.87 9.55 2.35
N LEU A 67 -7.09 8.77 1.28
CA LEU A 67 -6.02 8.11 0.54
C LEU A 67 -5.07 9.14 -0.09
N GLU A 68 -5.62 10.15 -0.77
CA GLU A 68 -4.84 11.23 -1.36
C GLU A 68 -4.03 11.98 -0.31
N ARG A 69 -4.64 12.33 0.81
CA ARG A 69 -3.98 13.00 1.92
C ARG A 69 -2.85 12.14 2.51
N PHE A 70 -3.10 10.86 2.68
CA PHE A 70 -2.10 9.91 3.16
C PHE A 70 -0.89 9.85 2.22
N LEU A 71 -1.11 9.68 0.92
CA LEU A 71 -0.05 9.61 -0.06
C LEU A 71 0.73 10.93 -0.21
N LYS A 72 0.07 12.07 0.02
CA LYS A 72 0.73 13.39 0.01
C LYS A 72 1.43 13.73 1.33
N SER A 73 1.21 12.97 2.39
CA SER A 73 1.76 13.26 3.72
C SER A 73 3.24 12.96 3.87
N GLY A 74 3.87 12.31 2.90
CA GLY A 74 5.26 11.90 2.96
C GLY A 74 5.91 11.82 1.61
N LEU A 75 7.04 11.12 1.57
CA LEU A 75 7.81 10.84 0.37
C LEU A 75 7.51 9.41 -0.10
N ILE A 76 7.23 9.25 -1.38
CA ILE A 76 6.96 7.95 -1.99
C ILE A 76 8.24 7.43 -2.65
N PHE A 77 8.66 6.23 -2.27
CA PHE A 77 9.83 5.56 -2.81
C PHE A 77 9.48 4.15 -3.28
N ASP A 78 10.18 3.68 -4.29
CA ASP A 78 10.20 2.27 -4.60
C ASP A 78 11.28 1.51 -3.77
N GLU A 79 11.31 0.21 -3.90
CA GLU A 79 12.29 -0.64 -3.22
C GLU A 79 13.74 -0.42 -3.67
N TYR A 80 13.96 0.29 -4.77
CA TYR A 80 15.28 0.64 -5.30
C TYR A 80 15.72 2.05 -4.87
N GLY A 81 14.89 2.76 -4.10
CA GLY A 81 15.17 4.10 -3.61
C GLY A 81 14.80 5.24 -4.56
N GLN A 82 14.13 4.94 -5.67
CA GLN A 82 13.64 5.98 -6.56
C GLN A 82 12.46 6.70 -5.92
N GLN A 83 12.52 8.03 -5.90
CA GLN A 83 11.48 8.89 -5.34
C GLN A 83 10.47 9.32 -6.41
N PHE A 84 9.20 9.39 -6.02
CA PHE A 84 8.09 9.82 -6.87
C PHE A 84 7.32 10.96 -6.21
N SER A 85 6.86 11.93 -7.01
CA SER A 85 5.79 12.81 -6.56
C SER A 85 4.46 12.03 -6.50
N TYR A 86 3.47 12.57 -5.79
CA TYR A 86 2.14 11.97 -5.78
C TYR A 86 1.59 11.79 -7.21
N GLU A 87 1.71 12.82 -8.03
CA GLU A 87 1.22 12.82 -9.41
C GLU A 87 1.95 11.78 -10.27
N GLU A 88 3.27 11.72 -10.19
CA GLU A 88 4.07 10.72 -10.91
C GLU A 88 3.71 9.30 -10.48
N PHE A 89 3.54 9.07 -9.19
CA PHE A 89 3.17 7.76 -8.66
C PHE A 89 1.80 7.33 -9.15
N ILE A 90 0.79 8.20 -9.05
CA ILE A 90 -0.58 7.89 -9.47
C ILE A 90 -0.66 7.73 -10.99
N GLU A 91 -0.06 8.60 -11.79
CA GLU A 91 -0.14 8.56 -13.24
C GLU A 91 0.72 7.44 -13.85
N ASN A 92 1.95 7.30 -13.40
CA ASN A 92 2.93 6.42 -14.04
C ASN A 92 3.00 5.02 -13.43
N GLU A 93 2.80 4.89 -12.14
CA GLU A 93 2.93 3.60 -11.48
C GLU A 93 1.58 2.92 -11.26
N VAL A 94 0.62 3.63 -10.72
CA VAL A 94 -0.74 3.10 -10.51
C VAL A 94 -1.53 3.14 -11.82
N GLY A 95 -1.51 4.27 -12.53
CA GLY A 95 -2.30 4.49 -13.75
C GLY A 95 -1.96 3.53 -14.88
N LYS A 96 -0.69 3.27 -15.11
CA LYS A 96 -0.27 2.31 -16.14
C LYS A 96 -0.78 0.90 -15.91
N SER A 97 -1.02 0.55 -14.67
CA SER A 97 -1.54 -0.76 -14.32
C SER A 97 -3.07 -0.85 -14.38
N LEU A 98 -3.79 0.27 -14.43
CA LEU A 98 -5.26 0.26 -14.52
C LEU A 98 -5.76 -0.31 -15.86
N ASP A 99 -5.05 -0.02 -16.94
CA ASP A 99 -5.40 -0.49 -18.29
C ASP A 99 -4.82 -1.85 -18.62
N GLN A 100 -3.92 -2.35 -17.79
CA GLN A 100 -3.28 -3.65 -17.98
C GLN A 100 -3.87 -4.64 -16.97
N GLY A 101 -4.41 -5.67 -17.47
CA GLY A 101 -4.35 -6.45 -16.51
C GLY A 101 -5.16 -7.39 -15.88
N TYR A 102 -4.43 -8.32 -15.49
CA TYR A 102 -4.86 -9.42 -14.67
C TYR A 102 -5.34 -8.91 -13.31
N ASP A 103 -6.52 -9.29 -12.94
CA ASP A 103 -7.08 -9.03 -11.61
C ASP A 103 -7.56 -10.34 -10.98
N ALA A 104 -7.98 -10.25 -9.71
CA ALA A 104 -8.40 -11.44 -8.99
C ALA A 104 -9.58 -12.15 -9.68
N GLU A 105 -10.50 -11.40 -10.28
CA GLU A 105 -11.64 -11.98 -11.01
C GLU A 105 -11.18 -12.78 -12.22
N SER A 106 -10.30 -12.18 -13.04
CA SER A 106 -9.73 -12.86 -14.21
C SER A 106 -8.91 -14.07 -13.80
N TYR A 107 -8.13 -13.96 -12.73
CA TYR A 107 -7.33 -15.06 -12.19
C TYR A 107 -8.23 -16.23 -11.77
N HIS A 108 -9.29 -15.97 -11.03
CA HIS A 108 -10.21 -17.02 -10.57
C HIS A 108 -10.99 -17.68 -11.71
N LYS A 109 -11.30 -16.94 -12.77
CA LYS A 109 -11.88 -17.50 -13.99
C LYS A 109 -10.96 -18.53 -14.63
N ASP A 110 -9.65 -18.23 -14.67
CA ASP A 110 -8.65 -19.08 -15.31
C ASP A 110 -8.16 -20.22 -14.42
N HIS A 111 -8.33 -20.09 -13.09
CA HIS A 111 -7.88 -21.06 -12.08
C HIS A 111 -8.98 -21.43 -11.11
N PRO A 112 -10.11 -21.98 -11.59
CA PRO A 112 -11.24 -22.31 -10.71
C PRO A 112 -10.92 -23.37 -9.65
N GLU A 113 -9.92 -24.23 -9.89
CA GLU A 113 -9.47 -25.26 -8.96
C GLU A 113 -8.77 -24.71 -7.71
N GLU A 114 -8.25 -23.50 -7.74
CA GLU A 114 -7.58 -22.89 -6.60
C GLU A 114 -8.53 -22.24 -5.61
N VAL A 115 -9.80 -22.16 -5.94
CA VAL A 115 -10.80 -21.41 -5.18
C VAL A 115 -11.13 -22.07 -3.84
N ASP A 116 -11.18 -23.39 -3.76
CA ASP A 116 -11.73 -24.08 -2.59
C ASP A 116 -10.84 -24.07 -1.33
N SER A 117 -9.53 -24.15 -1.47
CA SER A 117 -8.62 -24.19 -0.32
C SER A 117 -8.38 -22.80 0.31
N TYR A 118 -8.58 -21.76 -0.46
CA TYR A 118 -8.40 -20.36 -0.04
C TYR A 118 -9.64 -19.73 0.60
N TRP A 119 -10.84 -20.27 0.31
CA TRP A 119 -12.11 -19.60 0.62
C TRP A 119 -12.45 -19.46 2.09
N SER A 120 -12.12 -20.42 2.94
CA SER A 120 -12.49 -20.35 4.36
C SER A 120 -11.71 -19.25 5.09
N TYR A 121 -10.43 -19.09 4.79
CA TYR A 121 -9.59 -18.03 5.35
C TYR A 121 -9.99 -16.65 4.80
N ARG A 122 -10.27 -16.58 3.51
CA ARG A 122 -10.72 -15.37 2.83
C ARG A 122 -12.03 -14.84 3.37
N LYS A 123 -13.01 -15.70 3.58
CA LYS A 123 -14.32 -15.31 4.09
C LYS A 123 -14.24 -14.56 5.41
N HIS A 124 -13.43 -15.05 6.33
CA HIS A 124 -13.23 -14.40 7.63
C HIS A 124 -12.59 -13.02 7.49
N THR A 125 -11.57 -12.88 6.65
CA THR A 125 -10.90 -11.62 6.38
C THR A 125 -11.82 -10.61 5.69
N ILE A 126 -12.59 -11.05 4.70
CA ILE A 126 -13.59 -10.22 4.00
C ILE A 126 -14.62 -9.68 4.99
N GLU A 127 -15.17 -10.51 5.85
CA GLU A 127 -16.14 -10.10 6.86
C GLU A 127 -15.55 -9.11 7.85
N HIS A 128 -14.30 -9.32 8.27
CA HIS A 128 -13.59 -8.39 9.14
C HIS A 128 -13.51 -6.99 8.52
N PHE A 129 -13.11 -6.88 7.26
CA PHE A 129 -13.03 -5.59 6.56
C PHE A 129 -14.41 -4.95 6.36
N ARG A 130 -15.43 -5.74 6.04
CA ARG A 130 -16.81 -5.24 5.94
C ARG A 130 -17.31 -4.65 7.25
N HIS A 131 -17.12 -5.35 8.35
CA HIS A 131 -17.64 -4.94 9.66
C HIS A 131 -16.77 -3.86 10.33
N HIS A 132 -15.46 -3.99 10.25
CA HIS A 132 -14.56 -3.06 10.95
C HIS A 132 -14.46 -1.72 10.24
N PHE A 133 -14.39 -1.72 8.92
CA PHE A 133 -14.22 -0.50 8.11
C PHE A 133 -15.51 -0.04 7.41
N GLY A 134 -16.57 -0.83 7.43
CA GLY A 134 -17.82 -0.51 6.74
C GLY A 134 -17.68 -0.47 5.21
N LEU A 135 -16.79 -1.29 4.66
CA LEU A 135 -16.47 -1.31 3.23
C LEU A 135 -17.37 -2.27 2.46
N GLU A 136 -17.70 -1.90 1.24
CA GLU A 136 -18.34 -2.80 0.26
C GLU A 136 -17.28 -3.71 -0.39
N VAL A 137 -16.91 -4.76 0.32
CA VAL A 137 -15.97 -5.77 -0.17
C VAL A 137 -16.77 -6.86 -0.88
N ASN A 138 -16.39 -7.18 -2.13
CA ASN A 138 -17.01 -8.25 -2.89
C ASN A 138 -16.52 -9.64 -2.41
N ASP A 139 -17.09 -10.71 -2.96
CA ASP A 139 -16.77 -12.08 -2.55
C ASP A 139 -15.33 -12.49 -2.95
N LEU A 140 -14.70 -11.76 -3.83
CA LEU A 140 -13.29 -11.94 -4.21
C LEU A 140 -12.32 -11.20 -3.29
N GLY A 141 -12.82 -10.47 -2.29
CA GLY A 141 -12.00 -9.69 -1.38
C GLY A 141 -11.54 -8.35 -1.95
N GLU A 142 -12.27 -7.81 -2.90
CA GLU A 142 -11.96 -6.53 -3.55
C GLU A 142 -12.93 -5.43 -3.12
N PHE A 143 -12.42 -4.22 -3.03
CA PHE A 143 -13.22 -3.00 -2.84
C PHE A 143 -12.52 -1.81 -3.49
N TYR A 144 -13.25 -0.70 -3.66
CA TYR A 144 -12.74 0.47 -4.35
C TYR A 144 -12.74 1.70 -3.45
N ILE A 145 -11.67 2.48 -3.56
CA ILE A 145 -11.59 3.85 -3.04
C ILE A 145 -11.44 4.76 -4.26
N GLY A 146 -12.54 5.41 -4.67
CA GLY A 146 -12.58 6.09 -5.98
C GLY A 146 -12.40 5.07 -7.11
N LYS A 147 -11.42 5.29 -7.96
CA LYS A 147 -11.04 4.35 -9.04
C LYS A 147 -9.97 3.33 -8.63
N HIS A 148 -9.45 3.44 -7.42
CA HIS A 148 -8.38 2.58 -6.92
C HIS A 148 -8.96 1.32 -6.32
N ARG A 149 -8.56 0.18 -6.87
CA ARG A 149 -8.96 -1.13 -6.38
C ARG A 149 -7.98 -1.63 -5.32
N PHE A 150 -8.55 -2.06 -4.21
CA PHE A 150 -7.81 -2.73 -3.13
C PHE A 150 -8.24 -4.19 -3.05
N THR A 151 -7.32 -5.04 -2.64
CA THR A 151 -7.63 -6.43 -2.30
C THR A 151 -7.17 -6.72 -0.87
N VAL A 152 -8.06 -7.30 -0.08
CA VAL A 152 -7.77 -7.65 1.32
C VAL A 152 -6.94 -8.92 1.46
N LEU A 153 -6.65 -9.59 0.34
CA LEU A 153 -6.09 -10.93 0.32
C LEU A 153 -4.78 -11.02 -0.46
N THR A 154 -4.11 -9.91 -0.65
CA THR A 154 -2.88 -9.87 -1.44
C THR A 154 -1.69 -10.34 -0.61
N ASP A 155 -0.91 -11.26 -1.19
CA ASP A 155 0.40 -11.62 -0.72
C ASP A 155 1.44 -10.74 -1.43
N PHE A 156 2.24 -10.02 -0.65
CA PHE A 156 3.29 -9.12 -1.14
C PHE A 156 4.69 -9.76 -1.07
N GLY A 157 4.74 -10.99 -0.62
CA GLY A 157 5.97 -11.76 -0.46
C GLY A 157 6.72 -12.11 -1.73
#